data_e9d64459cfcf09a468c23d7d61f64710
#
_entry.id   e9d64459cfcf09a468c23d7d61f64710
#
_cell.length_a   1.000
_cell.length_b   1.000
_cell.length_c   1.000
_cell.angle_alpha   90.00
_cell.angle_beta   90.00
_cell.angle_gamma   90.00
#
_symmetry.space_group_name_H-M   'P 1'
#
loop_
_entity.id
_entity.type
_entity.pdbx_description
1 polymer ?
#
loop_
_entity_poly.entity_id
_entity_poly.type
_entity_poly.pdbx_seq_one_letter_code
_entity_poly.pdbx_strand_id
1 'polypeptide(L)'
;MKKCRIFILVLFLFAVSCSTRELVPEYRTGNIGEHIRWQVIKSSQITGAPLAVNILDIDLSAFEGMIDIAWRRDALVKTSVMARERKALAAVNGSFFDMRVGGAVVYLQVDGRKVAENHDRHAFSNSGAYTLDTSGTVMILKKPDRGWEYSPAFEDVMASGPLMIYRGAHCDLDSIPFNLRRHPRTAAGITGNDHLLLLTADGRTKHSAGMTIPELRDYMDSLGCTDALNLDGGGSTTMYIRGKTPTGVVNCPSDNGRFDHDGERRVANAVIVLE
;
A
#
# COMPACT_ATOMS: atom_id res chain seq x y z
N MET A 1 -35.46 -76.30 -10.28
CA MET A 1 -34.27 -75.55 -10.78
C MET A 1 -34.56 -74.03 -10.66
N LYS A 2 -34.07 -73.35 -9.56
CA LYS A 2 -34.25 -71.96 -9.33
C LYS A 2 -33.01 -71.21 -9.84
N LYS A 3 -33.17 -70.34 -10.85
CA LYS A 3 -32.11 -69.51 -11.40
C LYS A 3 -31.93 -68.27 -10.48
N CYS A 4 -30.75 -68.17 -9.81
CA CYS A 4 -30.32 -67.05 -9.05
C CYS A 4 -29.80 -65.98 -10.03
N ARG A 5 -30.45 -64.79 -10.05
CA ARG A 5 -29.95 -63.62 -10.80
C ARG A 5 -29.12 -62.75 -9.85
N ILE A 6 -27.83 -62.72 -10.11
CA ILE A 6 -26.91 -61.81 -9.42
C ILE A 6 -27.05 -60.43 -10.06
N PHE A 7 -27.51 -59.45 -9.28
CA PHE A 7 -27.50 -58.02 -9.64
C PHE A 7 -26.13 -57.42 -9.25
N ILE A 8 -25.33 -57.07 -10.23
CA ILE A 8 -24.07 -56.36 -10.03
C ILE A 8 -24.42 -54.85 -9.97
N LEU A 9 -24.33 -54.28 -8.78
CA LEU A 9 -24.49 -52.84 -8.55
C LEU A 9 -23.15 -52.17 -8.88
N VAL A 10 -23.08 -51.48 -10.04
CA VAL A 10 -21.91 -50.66 -10.41
C VAL A 10 -22.03 -49.32 -9.73
N LEU A 11 -21.22 -49.10 -8.69
CA LEU A 11 -21.12 -47.83 -8.01
C LEU A 11 -20.24 -46.89 -8.86
N PHE A 12 -20.87 -45.90 -9.53
CA PHE A 12 -20.11 -44.82 -10.16
C PHE A 12 -19.64 -43.83 -9.10
N LEU A 13 -18.37 -43.90 -8.73
CA LEU A 13 -17.72 -42.85 -7.96
C LEU A 13 -17.46 -41.63 -8.87
N PHE A 14 -18.32 -40.62 -8.74
CA PHE A 14 -18.02 -39.29 -9.29
C PHE A 14 -16.91 -38.68 -8.47
N ALA A 15 -15.66 -38.69 -8.94
CA ALA A 15 -14.59 -37.87 -8.43
C ALA A 15 -14.90 -36.42 -8.86
N VAL A 16 -15.42 -35.63 -7.92
CA VAL A 16 -15.48 -34.15 -8.08
C VAL A 16 -14.06 -33.66 -8.00
N SER A 17 -13.42 -33.54 -9.16
CA SER A 17 -12.16 -32.79 -9.27
C SER A 17 -12.44 -31.33 -9.01
N CYS A 18 -12.15 -30.89 -7.79
CA CYS A 18 -12.10 -29.46 -7.46
C CYS A 18 -10.86 -28.88 -8.13
N SER A 19 -10.99 -28.53 -9.40
CA SER A 19 -9.98 -27.79 -10.15
C SER A 19 -9.92 -26.39 -9.54
N THR A 20 -9.00 -26.17 -8.60
CA THR A 20 -8.53 -24.83 -8.29
C THR A 20 -7.90 -24.28 -9.57
N ARG A 21 -8.63 -23.44 -10.30
CA ARG A 21 -8.04 -22.66 -11.40
C ARG A 21 -6.93 -21.82 -10.78
N GLU A 22 -5.68 -22.24 -10.96
CA GLU A 22 -4.54 -21.35 -10.75
C GLU A 22 -4.78 -20.12 -11.62
N LEU A 23 -4.89 -18.97 -10.98
CA LEU A 23 -4.95 -17.71 -11.69
C LEU A 23 -3.63 -17.56 -12.43
N VAL A 24 -3.67 -17.62 -13.76
CA VAL A 24 -2.52 -17.27 -14.58
C VAL A 24 -2.11 -15.87 -14.19
N PRO A 25 -0.84 -15.65 -13.81
CA PRO A 25 -0.39 -14.31 -13.41
C PRO A 25 -0.65 -13.31 -14.53
N GLU A 26 -1.37 -12.24 -14.20
CA GLU A 26 -1.60 -11.12 -15.13
C GLU A 26 -0.64 -9.99 -14.75
N TYR A 27 0.25 -9.64 -15.67
CA TYR A 27 1.19 -8.53 -15.54
C TYR A 27 0.87 -7.47 -16.59
N ARG A 28 0.61 -6.24 -16.13
CA ARG A 28 0.49 -5.09 -17.01
C ARG A 28 1.48 -4.03 -16.54
N THR A 29 2.17 -3.39 -17.47
CA THR A 29 3.09 -2.30 -17.18
C THR A 29 2.91 -1.20 -18.22
N GLY A 30 3.16 0.05 -17.83
CA GLY A 30 3.12 1.20 -18.73
C GLY A 30 3.75 2.42 -18.06
N ASN A 31 4.35 3.24 -18.89
CA ASN A 31 4.82 4.55 -18.45
C ASN A 31 3.62 5.49 -18.26
N ILE A 32 3.68 6.31 -17.23
CA ILE A 32 2.66 7.34 -16.95
C ILE A 32 3.26 8.75 -16.97
N GLY A 33 4.57 8.84 -16.98
CA GLY A 33 5.39 10.04 -17.09
C GLY A 33 6.81 9.65 -17.45
N GLU A 34 7.68 10.60 -17.64
CA GLU A 34 9.11 10.34 -17.80
C GLU A 34 9.67 9.82 -16.48
N HIS A 35 10.45 8.74 -16.53
CA HIS A 35 11.01 8.07 -15.36
C HIS A 35 9.99 7.52 -14.33
N ILE A 36 8.70 7.42 -14.73
CA ILE A 36 7.64 6.86 -13.88
C ILE A 36 6.93 5.72 -14.59
N ARG A 37 6.95 4.55 -13.98
CA ARG A 37 6.29 3.34 -14.47
C ARG A 37 5.21 2.88 -13.51
N TRP A 38 4.06 2.51 -14.05
CA TRP A 38 2.99 1.86 -13.31
C TRP A 38 2.89 0.40 -13.71
N GLN A 39 2.77 -0.48 -12.73
CA GLN A 39 2.65 -1.92 -12.90
C GLN A 39 1.41 -2.43 -12.18
N VAL A 40 0.68 -3.35 -12.81
CA VAL A 40 -0.42 -4.10 -12.21
C VAL A 40 -0.04 -5.58 -12.23
N ILE A 41 -0.12 -6.22 -11.08
CA ILE A 41 0.22 -7.63 -10.91
C ILE A 41 -0.97 -8.31 -10.25
N LYS A 42 -1.52 -9.34 -10.92
CA LYS A 42 -2.52 -10.22 -10.32
C LYS A 42 -1.95 -11.64 -10.29
N SER A 43 -1.73 -12.17 -9.10
CA SER A 43 -1.07 -13.45 -8.93
C SER A 43 -1.43 -14.10 -7.59
N SER A 44 -1.55 -15.41 -7.56
CA SER A 44 -1.58 -16.18 -6.31
C SER A 44 -0.21 -16.63 -5.84
N GLN A 45 0.83 -16.46 -6.66
CA GLN A 45 2.18 -16.96 -6.36
C GLN A 45 2.90 -16.15 -5.29
N ILE A 46 2.51 -14.88 -5.10
CA ILE A 46 3.17 -13.98 -4.12
C ILE A 46 2.87 -14.41 -2.69
N THR A 47 1.63 -14.75 -2.39
CA THR A 47 1.18 -15.03 -1.00
C THR A 47 0.46 -16.38 -0.86
N GLY A 48 0.41 -17.19 -1.90
CA GLY A 48 -0.38 -18.43 -1.93
C GLY A 48 -1.91 -18.22 -1.98
N ALA A 49 -2.37 -16.96 -2.14
CA ALA A 49 -3.78 -16.61 -2.27
C ALA A 49 -3.95 -15.55 -3.38
N PRO A 50 -5.16 -15.42 -3.97
CA PRO A 50 -5.42 -14.39 -4.97
C PRO A 50 -5.00 -13.01 -4.45
N LEU A 51 -4.22 -12.28 -5.22
CA LEU A 51 -3.69 -10.98 -4.87
C LEU A 51 -3.65 -10.08 -6.10
N ALA A 52 -4.08 -8.83 -5.94
CA ALA A 52 -3.91 -7.75 -6.90
C ALA A 52 -3.06 -6.66 -6.29
N VAL A 53 -1.96 -6.30 -6.96
CA VAL A 53 -1.01 -5.29 -6.52
C VAL A 53 -0.85 -4.25 -7.63
N ASN A 54 -0.82 -2.98 -7.24
CA ASN A 54 -0.40 -1.89 -8.10
C ASN A 54 0.91 -1.31 -7.54
N ILE A 55 1.88 -1.07 -8.39
CA ILE A 55 3.17 -0.48 -8.04
C ILE A 55 3.41 0.72 -8.93
N LEU A 56 3.69 1.85 -8.32
CA LEU A 56 4.26 3.01 -8.96
C LEU A 56 5.76 2.98 -8.69
N ASP A 57 6.56 2.96 -9.73
CA ASP A 57 8.01 2.86 -9.72
C ASP A 57 8.59 4.14 -10.31
N ILE A 58 9.28 4.93 -9.50
CA ILE A 58 9.82 6.25 -9.85
C ILE A 58 11.34 6.20 -9.71
N ASP A 59 12.04 6.42 -10.80
CA ASP A 59 13.49 6.55 -10.82
C ASP A 59 13.90 7.92 -10.25
N LEU A 60 14.25 7.96 -8.97
CA LEU A 60 14.61 9.21 -8.27
C LEU A 60 15.88 9.85 -8.80
N SER A 61 16.77 9.07 -9.45
CA SER A 61 18.03 9.59 -10.00
C SER A 61 17.83 10.44 -11.26
N ALA A 62 16.68 10.28 -11.94
CA ALA A 62 16.38 10.91 -13.20
C ALA A 62 15.03 11.67 -13.21
N PHE A 63 14.21 11.51 -12.18
CA PHE A 63 12.90 12.17 -12.07
C PHE A 63 13.07 13.65 -11.71
N GLU A 64 12.70 14.54 -12.61
CA GLU A 64 12.80 16.00 -12.45
C GLU A 64 11.52 16.64 -11.85
N GLY A 65 10.46 15.85 -11.64
CA GLY A 65 9.23 16.33 -11.01
C GLY A 65 9.36 16.45 -9.49
N MET A 66 8.24 16.71 -8.83
CA MET A 66 8.18 16.89 -7.39
C MET A 66 7.38 15.77 -6.72
N ILE A 67 7.86 15.30 -5.60
CA ILE A 67 7.12 14.43 -4.68
C ILE A 67 6.77 15.26 -3.45
N ASP A 68 5.53 15.16 -2.96
CA ASP A 68 5.02 16.03 -1.90
C ASP A 68 3.97 15.32 -1.05
N ILE A 69 3.60 15.89 0.09
CA ILE A 69 2.56 15.39 0.99
C ILE A 69 1.35 16.33 0.95
N ALA A 70 0.26 15.85 0.36
CA ALA A 70 -1.03 16.54 0.48
C ALA A 70 -1.71 16.16 1.80
N TRP A 71 -2.29 17.15 2.52
CA TRP A 71 -2.86 16.91 3.84
C TRP A 71 -4.07 17.79 4.16
N ARG A 72 -4.83 17.38 5.19
CA ARG A 72 -5.92 18.18 5.80
C ARG A 72 -5.79 18.09 7.32
N ARG A 73 -5.99 19.22 8.00
CA ARG A 73 -5.88 19.30 9.46
C ARG A 73 -7.08 18.63 10.15
N ASP A 74 -8.28 19.08 9.83
CA ASP A 74 -9.50 18.74 10.57
C ASP A 74 -10.58 18.21 9.61
N ALA A 75 -10.16 17.57 8.51
CA ALA A 75 -11.06 17.02 7.50
C ALA A 75 -10.48 15.76 6.90
N LEU A 76 -11.35 14.94 6.33
CA LEU A 76 -10.99 13.78 5.55
C LEU A 76 -11.41 13.98 4.10
N VAL A 77 -10.50 13.75 3.18
CA VAL A 77 -10.69 13.94 1.75
C VAL A 77 -10.17 12.71 1.00
N LYS A 78 -10.81 12.32 -0.09
CA LYS A 78 -10.35 11.22 -0.93
C LYS A 78 -8.95 11.51 -1.49
N THR A 79 -8.08 10.51 -1.55
CA THR A 79 -6.74 10.61 -2.17
C THR A 79 -6.84 11.15 -3.59
N SER A 80 -7.82 10.64 -4.37
CA SER A 80 -8.07 11.10 -5.73
C SER A 80 -8.50 12.58 -5.83
N VAL A 81 -9.15 13.11 -4.80
CA VAL A 81 -9.54 14.54 -4.74
C VAL A 81 -8.32 15.38 -4.41
N MET A 82 -7.53 15.01 -3.39
CA MET A 82 -6.27 15.71 -3.06
C MET A 82 -5.32 15.74 -4.26
N ALA A 83 -5.19 14.60 -4.96
CA ALA A 83 -4.37 14.50 -6.17
C ALA A 83 -4.85 15.46 -7.27
N ARG A 84 -6.15 15.52 -7.55
CA ARG A 84 -6.71 16.43 -8.57
C ARG A 84 -6.54 17.89 -8.21
N GLU A 85 -6.78 18.28 -6.95
CA GLU A 85 -6.60 19.66 -6.47
C GLU A 85 -5.16 20.15 -6.65
N ARG A 86 -4.19 19.25 -6.42
CA ARG A 86 -2.76 19.51 -6.60
C ARG A 86 -2.28 19.24 -8.04
N LYS A 87 -3.16 18.86 -8.97
CA LYS A 87 -2.83 18.48 -10.36
C LYS A 87 -1.79 17.37 -10.45
N ALA A 88 -1.77 16.47 -9.45
CA ALA A 88 -0.81 15.38 -9.38
C ALA A 88 -0.96 14.40 -10.55
N LEU A 89 0.17 13.85 -10.99
CA LEU A 89 0.22 12.76 -11.95
C LEU A 89 -0.23 11.45 -11.32
N ALA A 90 0.24 11.20 -10.07
CA ALA A 90 -0.12 10.02 -9.28
C ALA A 90 -0.20 10.36 -7.79
N ALA A 91 -0.87 9.49 -7.02
CA ALA A 91 -0.90 9.58 -5.57
C ALA A 91 -1.21 8.22 -4.93
N VAL A 92 -0.79 8.06 -3.67
CA VAL A 92 -1.28 7.01 -2.78
C VAL A 92 -1.73 7.63 -1.45
N ASN A 93 -2.64 6.96 -0.73
CA ASN A 93 -2.98 7.39 0.64
C ASN A 93 -1.75 7.35 1.54
N GLY A 94 -1.73 8.23 2.54
CA GLY A 94 -0.60 8.38 3.45
C GLY A 94 -0.76 7.63 4.77
N SER A 95 -0.56 8.33 5.89
CA SER A 95 -0.45 7.76 7.22
C SER A 95 -1.79 7.68 7.97
N PHE A 96 -1.76 7.16 9.21
CA PHE A 96 -2.92 6.94 10.07
C PHE A 96 -3.61 8.24 10.51
N PHE A 97 -4.94 8.18 10.63
CA PHE A 97 -5.79 9.33 10.93
C PHE A 97 -6.99 8.96 11.81
N ASP A 98 -7.63 9.94 12.42
CA ASP A 98 -8.88 9.76 13.15
C ASP A 98 -10.07 9.82 12.18
N MET A 99 -10.82 8.73 12.11
CA MET A 99 -12.01 8.63 11.22
C MET A 99 -13.20 9.47 11.68
N ARG A 100 -13.22 9.96 12.93
CA ARG A 100 -14.35 10.69 13.51
C ARG A 100 -14.19 12.18 13.44
N VAL A 101 -12.98 12.66 13.78
CA VAL A 101 -12.70 14.11 13.86
C VAL A 101 -11.83 14.60 12.71
N GLY A 102 -11.21 13.69 11.98
CA GLY A 102 -10.26 14.02 10.92
C GLY A 102 -8.83 14.26 11.46
N GLY A 103 -7.91 14.57 10.53
CA GLY A 103 -6.51 14.83 10.86
C GLY A 103 -5.68 13.59 11.14
N ALA A 104 -4.35 13.72 11.01
CA ALA A 104 -3.42 12.64 11.32
C ALA A 104 -3.37 12.36 12.82
N VAL A 105 -3.24 11.09 13.22
CA VAL A 105 -3.03 10.66 14.62
C VAL A 105 -1.58 10.33 14.93
N VAL A 106 -0.72 10.37 13.93
CA VAL A 106 0.72 10.19 14.01
C VAL A 106 1.41 11.52 13.71
N TYR A 107 2.71 11.61 14.02
CA TYR A 107 3.45 12.84 13.74
C TYR A 107 3.41 13.19 12.25
N LEU A 108 3.00 14.41 11.97
CA LEU A 108 2.99 14.98 10.62
C LEU A 108 3.57 16.38 10.65
N GLN A 109 4.61 16.59 9.86
CA GLN A 109 5.22 17.89 9.57
C GLN A 109 5.19 18.08 8.06
N VAL A 110 4.80 19.26 7.59
CA VAL A 110 4.80 19.64 6.17
C VAL A 110 5.26 21.09 6.05
N ASP A 111 6.10 21.37 5.07
CA ASP A 111 6.75 22.68 4.84
C ASP A 111 7.46 23.19 6.13
N GLY A 112 8.16 22.31 6.83
CA GLY A 112 8.85 22.62 8.08
C GLY A 112 7.94 22.91 9.28
N ARG A 113 6.61 22.78 9.12
CA ARG A 113 5.61 23.10 10.14
C ARG A 113 4.96 21.85 10.69
N LYS A 114 4.98 21.69 12.00
CA LYS A 114 4.24 20.61 12.68
C LYS A 114 2.73 20.79 12.44
N VAL A 115 2.13 19.79 11.79
CA VAL A 115 0.69 19.70 11.48
C VAL A 115 -0.05 18.89 12.53
N ALA A 116 0.52 17.75 12.95
CA ALA A 116 -0.04 16.86 13.96
C ALA A 116 1.05 16.29 14.86
N GLU A 117 0.69 16.05 16.12
CA GLU A 117 1.50 15.27 17.07
C GLU A 117 1.11 13.79 17.04
N ASN A 118 1.96 12.94 17.59
CA ASN A 118 1.61 11.55 17.73
C ASN A 118 0.64 11.34 18.91
N HIS A 119 -0.59 10.99 18.59
CA HIS A 119 -1.63 10.61 19.55
C HIS A 119 -2.00 9.13 19.47
N ASP A 120 -1.42 8.40 18.52
CA ASP A 120 -1.66 6.98 18.40
C ASP A 120 -0.97 6.23 19.54
N ARG A 121 -1.72 5.34 20.17
CA ARG A 121 -1.25 4.49 21.28
C ARG A 121 -0.48 3.25 20.80
N HIS A 122 -0.54 2.96 19.51
CA HIS A 122 0.11 1.79 18.93
C HIS A 122 1.55 2.12 18.52
N ALA A 123 2.52 1.47 19.17
CA ALA A 123 3.94 1.69 18.88
C ALA A 123 4.31 1.44 17.42
N PHE A 124 3.64 0.48 16.75
CA PHE A 124 3.92 0.17 15.36
C PHE A 124 3.55 1.31 14.40
N SER A 125 2.53 2.12 14.71
CA SER A 125 1.98 3.12 13.80
C SER A 125 2.90 4.32 13.53
N ASN A 126 3.98 4.46 14.29
CA ASN A 126 4.97 5.52 14.15
C ASN A 126 6.41 5.03 14.28
N SER A 127 6.66 3.77 13.96
CA SER A 127 8.01 3.17 14.06
C SER A 127 8.96 3.64 12.97
N GLY A 128 8.45 4.24 11.89
CA GLY A 128 9.20 4.87 10.82
C GLY A 128 8.51 6.13 10.32
N ALA A 129 9.12 6.81 9.36
CA ALA A 129 8.52 7.92 8.64
C ALA A 129 8.96 7.94 7.17
N TYR A 130 8.05 8.38 6.33
CA TYR A 130 8.32 8.88 5.00
C TYR A 130 8.70 10.36 5.11
N THR A 131 9.84 10.75 4.57
CA THR A 131 10.38 12.10 4.75
C THR A 131 10.84 12.71 3.44
N LEU A 132 10.77 14.03 3.39
CA LEU A 132 11.36 14.86 2.34
C LEU A 132 12.29 15.87 2.99
N ASP A 133 13.50 16.02 2.44
CA ASP A 133 14.38 17.12 2.84
C ASP A 133 14.08 18.39 2.04
N THR A 134 14.80 19.47 2.33
CA THR A 134 14.64 20.77 1.65
C THR A 134 15.00 20.74 0.16
N SER A 135 15.66 19.68 -0.33
CA SER A 135 15.94 19.47 -1.74
C SER A 135 14.85 18.63 -2.44
N GLY A 136 13.85 18.12 -1.69
CA GLY A 136 12.84 17.19 -2.17
C GLY A 136 13.32 15.73 -2.21
N THR A 137 14.46 15.42 -1.61
CA THR A 137 14.95 14.03 -1.54
C THR A 137 14.08 13.20 -0.61
N VAL A 138 13.54 12.11 -1.15
CA VAL A 138 12.71 11.16 -0.41
C VAL A 138 13.59 10.20 0.40
N MET A 139 13.24 10.02 1.68
CA MET A 139 13.87 9.01 2.52
C MET A 139 12.85 8.29 3.40
N ILE A 140 13.15 7.04 3.76
CA ILE A 140 12.43 6.30 4.78
C ILE A 140 13.34 6.17 5.99
N LEU A 141 12.87 6.64 7.14
CA LEU A 141 13.66 6.72 8.36
C LEU A 141 13.05 5.88 9.48
N LYS A 142 13.91 5.32 10.30
CA LYS A 142 13.54 4.75 11.60
C LYS A 142 13.26 5.87 12.60
N LYS A 143 12.24 5.69 13.44
CA LYS A 143 11.92 6.64 14.50
C LYS A 143 13.13 6.92 15.38
N PRO A 144 13.50 8.20 15.57
CA PRO A 144 14.56 8.59 16.52
C PRO A 144 14.12 8.34 17.98
N ASP A 145 15.06 8.02 18.85
CA ASP A 145 14.79 7.79 20.28
C ASP A 145 14.14 9.01 20.97
N ARG A 146 14.50 10.22 20.54
CA ARG A 146 13.96 11.48 21.07
C ARG A 146 12.61 11.90 20.46
N GLY A 147 12.12 11.18 19.41
CA GLY A 147 10.92 11.56 18.66
C GLY A 147 11.21 12.38 17.40
N TRP A 148 10.19 12.52 16.55
CA TRP A 148 10.30 13.18 15.25
C TRP A 148 10.51 14.70 15.37
N GLU A 149 10.01 15.33 16.44
CA GLU A 149 10.14 16.76 16.72
C GLU A 149 11.59 17.23 16.91
N TYR A 150 12.50 16.30 17.12
CA TYR A 150 13.94 16.55 17.25
C TYR A 150 14.74 16.20 15.99
N SER A 151 14.05 16.03 14.85
CA SER A 151 14.66 15.74 13.56
C SER A 151 14.55 16.95 12.61
N PRO A 152 15.28 18.05 12.85
CA PRO A 152 15.11 19.32 12.15
C PRO A 152 15.61 19.32 10.70
N ALA A 153 16.25 18.22 10.25
CA ALA A 153 16.86 18.15 8.93
C ALA A 153 15.86 17.91 7.78
N PHE A 154 14.57 17.69 8.09
CA PHE A 154 13.55 17.38 7.10
C PHE A 154 12.50 18.47 7.05
N GLU A 155 12.06 18.80 5.84
CA GLU A 155 10.97 19.71 5.59
C GLU A 155 9.64 19.00 5.84
N ASP A 156 9.52 17.78 5.34
CA ASP A 156 8.35 16.95 5.55
C ASP A 156 8.69 15.66 6.32
N VAL A 157 7.85 15.32 7.28
CA VAL A 157 7.91 14.08 8.05
C VAL A 157 6.51 13.53 8.21
N MET A 158 6.20 12.42 7.57
CA MET A 158 4.95 11.69 7.74
C MET A 158 5.25 10.36 8.44
N ALA A 159 5.12 10.36 9.77
CA ALA A 159 5.29 9.13 10.54
C ALA A 159 4.26 8.08 10.15
N SER A 160 4.67 6.83 10.11
CA SER A 160 3.82 5.68 9.81
C SER A 160 4.45 4.39 10.32
N GLY A 161 3.87 3.24 9.93
CA GLY A 161 4.44 1.96 10.33
C GLY A 161 3.51 0.75 10.15
N PRO A 162 4.05 -0.44 10.44
CA PRO A 162 5.42 -0.66 10.92
C PRO A 162 6.48 -0.36 9.85
N LEU A 163 7.66 0.05 10.30
CA LEU A 163 8.88 0.03 9.48
C LEU A 163 9.24 -1.43 9.25
N MET A 164 9.37 -1.82 7.99
CA MET A 164 9.52 -3.22 7.59
C MET A 164 10.95 -3.59 7.23
N ILE A 165 11.63 -2.72 6.51
CA ILE A 165 13.03 -2.86 6.09
C ILE A 165 13.71 -1.53 6.38
N TYR A 166 14.94 -1.59 6.93
CA TYR A 166 15.75 -0.41 7.16
C TYR A 166 17.21 -0.70 6.91
N ARG A 167 17.80 0.03 5.97
CA ARG A 167 19.20 -0.13 5.53
C ARG A 167 19.53 -1.57 5.13
N GLY A 168 18.67 -2.20 4.37
CA GLY A 168 18.79 -3.58 3.89
C GLY A 168 18.51 -4.67 4.93
N ALA A 169 18.13 -4.31 6.16
CA ALA A 169 17.81 -5.29 7.20
C ALA A 169 16.30 -5.34 7.48
N HIS A 170 15.76 -6.54 7.65
CA HIS A 170 14.39 -6.73 8.11
C HIS A 170 14.24 -6.23 9.55
N CYS A 171 13.22 -5.40 9.79
CA CYS A 171 12.86 -4.95 11.13
C CYS A 171 12.03 -5.99 11.87
N ASP A 172 12.14 -6.01 13.20
CA ASP A 172 11.29 -6.82 14.06
C ASP A 172 9.83 -6.35 13.95
N LEU A 173 8.92 -7.31 13.82
CA LEU A 173 7.49 -7.08 13.68
C LEU A 173 6.74 -7.74 14.84
N ASP A 174 5.95 -6.94 15.56
CA ASP A 174 5.12 -7.45 16.66
C ASP A 174 4.12 -8.50 16.16
N SER A 175 3.92 -9.57 16.95
CA SER A 175 2.94 -10.62 16.68
C SER A 175 1.51 -10.18 17.06
N ILE A 176 1.03 -9.10 16.43
CA ILE A 176 -0.31 -8.53 16.66
C ILE A 176 -1.24 -8.79 15.48
N PRO A 177 -2.57 -8.78 15.69
CA PRO A 177 -3.54 -9.02 14.61
C PRO A 177 -3.39 -8.08 13.41
N PHE A 178 -2.97 -6.82 13.62
CA PHE A 178 -2.69 -5.88 12.56
C PHE A 178 -1.60 -6.39 11.61
N ASN A 179 -0.53 -6.98 12.14
CA ASN A 179 0.59 -7.49 11.35
C ASN A 179 0.29 -8.86 10.73
N LEU A 180 -0.41 -9.74 11.46
CA LEU A 180 -0.56 -11.16 11.11
C LEU A 180 -1.80 -11.46 10.26
N ARG A 181 -2.77 -10.54 10.17
CA ARG A 181 -3.95 -10.73 9.32
C ARG A 181 -3.76 -10.07 7.97
N ARG A 182 -4.29 -10.71 6.92
CA ARG A 182 -4.32 -10.15 5.59
C ARG A 182 -5.33 -9.01 5.51
N HIS A 183 -4.86 -7.86 5.02
CA HIS A 183 -5.64 -6.66 4.77
C HIS A 183 -5.19 -6.01 3.45
N PRO A 184 -6.00 -5.14 2.83
CA PRO A 184 -5.45 -4.19 1.86
C PRO A 184 -4.31 -3.42 2.50
N ARG A 185 -3.24 -3.18 1.74
CA ARG A 185 -2.02 -2.52 2.24
C ARG A 185 -1.58 -1.43 1.29
N THR A 186 -1.00 -0.38 1.87
CA THR A 186 -0.25 0.64 1.15
C THR A 186 1.16 0.70 1.74
N ALA A 187 2.17 0.78 0.89
CA ALA A 187 3.56 0.86 1.34
C ALA A 187 4.37 1.82 0.47
N ALA A 188 5.41 2.40 1.05
CA ALA A 188 6.48 3.09 0.36
C ALA A 188 7.79 2.33 0.58
N GLY A 189 8.66 2.28 -0.44
CA GLY A 189 9.99 1.68 -0.35
C GLY A 189 11.00 2.41 -1.21
N ILE A 190 12.25 2.43 -0.78
CA ILE A 190 13.40 2.90 -1.55
C ILE A 190 14.24 1.69 -1.89
N THR A 191 14.58 1.54 -3.17
CA THR A 191 15.42 0.44 -3.65
C THR A 191 16.91 0.82 -3.58
N GLY A 192 17.78 -0.19 -3.65
CA GLY A 192 19.23 0.03 -3.72
C GLY A 192 19.72 0.77 -4.97
N ASN A 193 18.85 0.97 -5.96
CA ASN A 193 19.13 1.71 -7.20
C ASN A 193 18.38 3.07 -7.25
N ASP A 194 18.07 3.65 -6.11
CA ASP A 194 17.41 4.96 -5.98
C ASP A 194 16.04 5.07 -6.66
N HIS A 195 15.23 4.00 -6.64
CA HIS A 195 13.84 4.07 -7.05
C HIS A 195 12.92 4.19 -5.84
N LEU A 196 11.92 5.05 -5.92
CA LEU A 196 10.77 5.07 -5.00
C LEU A 196 9.69 4.13 -5.53
N LEU A 197 9.33 3.13 -4.73
CA LEU A 197 8.19 2.27 -4.98
C LEU A 197 7.03 2.69 -4.08
N LEU A 198 5.91 3.08 -4.68
CA LEU A 198 4.64 3.24 -3.96
C LEU A 198 3.74 2.07 -4.35
N LEU A 199 3.34 1.27 -3.36
CA LEU A 199 2.62 0.02 -3.58
C LEU A 199 1.26 0.04 -2.92
N THR A 200 0.23 -0.46 -3.62
CA THR A 200 -1.06 -0.82 -3.04
C THR A 200 -1.37 -2.29 -3.33
N ALA A 201 -1.70 -3.05 -2.29
CA ALA A 201 -2.24 -4.40 -2.39
C ALA A 201 -3.72 -4.38 -2.03
N ASP A 202 -4.58 -4.74 -2.97
CA ASP A 202 -6.02 -4.86 -2.72
C ASP A 202 -6.31 -6.03 -1.78
N GLY A 203 -7.47 -6.04 -1.13
CA GLY A 203 -7.82 -7.12 -0.22
C GLY A 203 -9.30 -7.18 0.14
N ARG A 204 -9.65 -8.06 1.08
CA ARG A 204 -11.01 -8.26 1.62
C ARG A 204 -12.03 -8.75 0.58
N THR A 205 -11.57 -9.33 -0.52
CA THR A 205 -12.42 -9.89 -1.57
C THR A 205 -11.93 -11.26 -2.03
N LYS A 206 -12.77 -12.01 -2.75
CA LYS A 206 -12.35 -13.28 -3.37
C LYS A 206 -11.31 -13.10 -4.49
N HIS A 207 -11.17 -11.89 -5.02
CA HIS A 207 -10.23 -11.54 -6.10
C HIS A 207 -8.87 -11.08 -5.58
N SER A 208 -8.82 -10.61 -4.33
CA SER A 208 -7.60 -10.22 -3.64
C SER A 208 -7.80 -10.39 -2.14
N ALA A 209 -6.97 -11.24 -1.53
CA ALA A 209 -7.04 -11.52 -0.09
C ALA A 209 -6.38 -10.40 0.75
N GLY A 210 -5.49 -9.62 0.15
CA GLY A 210 -4.59 -8.71 0.85
C GLY A 210 -3.32 -9.40 1.33
N MET A 211 -2.54 -8.68 2.12
CA MET A 211 -1.25 -9.14 2.64
C MET A 211 -1.17 -8.96 4.16
N THR A 212 -0.49 -9.87 4.82
CA THR A 212 0.07 -9.64 6.17
C THR A 212 1.25 -8.68 6.05
N ILE A 213 1.71 -8.08 7.15
CA ILE A 213 2.90 -7.22 7.12
C ILE A 213 4.18 -8.03 6.79
N PRO A 214 4.40 -9.25 7.34
CA PRO A 214 5.51 -10.08 6.88
C PRO A 214 5.49 -10.37 5.38
N GLU A 215 4.33 -10.75 4.80
CA GLU A 215 4.22 -10.96 3.34
C GLU A 215 4.53 -9.69 2.55
N LEU A 216 4.08 -8.53 3.02
CA LEU A 216 4.35 -7.23 2.39
C LEU A 216 5.85 -6.90 2.47
N ARG A 217 6.49 -7.10 3.64
CA ARG A 217 7.93 -6.91 3.83
C ARG A 217 8.74 -7.77 2.87
N ASP A 218 8.44 -9.08 2.83
CA ASP A 218 9.17 -10.04 2.01
C ASP A 218 8.97 -9.73 0.51
N TYR A 219 7.80 -9.21 0.14
CA TYR A 219 7.55 -8.77 -1.23
C TYR A 219 8.32 -7.49 -1.58
N MET A 220 8.36 -6.48 -0.70
CA MET A 220 9.15 -5.25 -0.90
C MET A 220 10.66 -5.57 -0.99
N ASP A 221 11.15 -6.51 -0.17
CA ASP A 221 12.52 -7.02 -0.23
C ASP A 221 12.82 -7.67 -1.61
N SER A 222 11.90 -8.50 -2.10
CA SER A 222 12.01 -9.13 -3.43
C SER A 222 12.03 -8.13 -4.59
N LEU A 223 11.49 -6.92 -4.39
CA LEU A 223 11.54 -5.81 -5.34
C LEU A 223 12.83 -4.98 -5.23
N GLY A 224 13.75 -5.35 -4.32
CA GLY A 224 15.05 -4.71 -4.11
C GLY A 224 15.02 -3.51 -3.17
N CYS A 225 13.97 -3.35 -2.34
CA CYS A 225 13.91 -2.28 -1.36
C CYS A 225 14.95 -2.48 -0.27
N THR A 226 15.76 -1.45 -0.02
CA THR A 226 16.65 -1.34 1.14
C THR A 226 15.96 -0.71 2.34
N ASP A 227 14.91 0.08 2.08
CA ASP A 227 14.09 0.71 3.10
C ASP A 227 12.63 0.57 2.70
N ALA A 228 11.77 0.12 3.62
CA ALA A 228 10.35 -0.07 3.35
C ALA A 228 9.48 0.22 4.58
N LEU A 229 8.42 1.00 4.36
CA LEU A 229 7.49 1.48 5.38
C LEU A 229 6.05 1.14 4.99
N ASN A 230 5.31 0.53 5.90
CA ASN A 230 3.87 0.41 5.73
C ASN A 230 3.18 1.76 6.01
N LEU A 231 2.27 2.15 5.14
CA LEU A 231 1.38 3.28 5.30
C LEU A 231 0.00 2.81 5.80
N ASP A 232 -0.99 3.71 5.91
CA ASP A 232 -2.33 3.28 6.30
C ASP A 232 -2.94 2.36 5.23
N GLY A 233 -3.59 1.33 5.70
CA GLY A 233 -4.14 0.25 4.88
C GLY A 233 -5.66 0.10 4.98
N GLY A 234 -6.13 -1.11 4.70
CA GLY A 234 -7.55 -1.43 4.79
C GLY A 234 -8.37 -0.63 3.77
N GLY A 235 -9.43 0.02 4.23
CA GLY A 235 -10.28 0.84 3.37
C GLY A 235 -9.62 2.10 2.82
N SER A 236 -8.50 2.53 3.43
CA SER A 236 -7.74 3.70 2.98
C SER A 236 -6.88 3.41 1.76
N THR A 237 -6.52 2.13 1.52
CA THR A 237 -5.65 1.70 0.42
C THR A 237 -6.15 2.21 -0.93
N THR A 238 -5.50 3.21 -1.47
CA THR A 238 -5.88 3.86 -2.72
C THR A 238 -4.64 4.28 -3.51
N MET A 239 -4.62 3.96 -4.81
CA MET A 239 -3.68 4.52 -5.77
C MET A 239 -4.44 5.27 -6.85
N TYR A 240 -4.07 6.52 -7.06
CA TYR A 240 -4.57 7.39 -8.10
C TYR A 240 -3.52 7.56 -9.19
N ILE A 241 -3.94 7.50 -10.46
CA ILE A 241 -3.13 7.87 -11.62
C ILE A 241 -3.99 8.68 -12.57
N ARG A 242 -3.58 9.89 -12.89
CA ARG A 242 -4.29 10.84 -13.76
C ARG A 242 -4.63 10.20 -15.10
N GLY A 243 -5.91 10.22 -15.48
CA GLY A 243 -6.39 9.78 -16.79
C GLY A 243 -6.43 8.28 -17.05
N LYS A 244 -6.08 7.42 -16.08
CA LYS A 244 -6.11 5.95 -16.30
C LYS A 244 -7.50 5.33 -16.12
N THR A 245 -8.34 5.93 -15.30
CA THR A 245 -9.75 5.57 -15.09
C THR A 245 -10.59 6.85 -15.02
N PRO A 246 -11.92 6.79 -15.08
CA PRO A 246 -12.77 7.98 -14.92
C PRO A 246 -12.54 8.74 -13.61
N THR A 247 -12.27 8.02 -12.52
CA THR A 247 -11.94 8.61 -11.21
C THR A 247 -10.46 8.86 -11.01
N GLY A 248 -9.61 8.24 -11.81
CA GLY A 248 -8.16 8.15 -11.64
C GLY A 248 -7.72 7.05 -10.65
N VAL A 249 -8.64 6.46 -9.87
CA VAL A 249 -8.31 5.37 -8.96
C VAL A 249 -8.07 4.08 -9.75
N VAL A 250 -6.89 3.46 -9.59
CA VAL A 250 -6.46 2.32 -10.41
C VAL A 250 -6.46 0.98 -9.68
N ASN A 251 -6.44 0.99 -8.35
CA ASN A 251 -6.66 -0.19 -7.51
C ASN A 251 -8.17 -0.37 -7.19
N CYS A 252 -8.51 -1.36 -6.36
CA CYS A 252 -9.90 -1.65 -5.94
C CYS A 252 -10.06 -1.41 -4.44
N PRO A 253 -10.28 -0.15 -3.98
CA PRO A 253 -10.45 0.15 -2.56
C PRO A 253 -11.67 -0.55 -1.97
N SER A 254 -11.56 -1.02 -0.73
CA SER A 254 -12.48 -2.02 -0.16
C SER A 254 -13.67 -1.47 0.63
N ASP A 255 -13.86 -0.14 0.76
CA ASP A 255 -14.88 0.41 1.66
C ASP A 255 -16.33 0.25 1.16
N ASN A 256 -16.54 0.04 -0.14
CA ASN A 256 -17.85 -0.29 -0.69
C ASN A 256 -18.15 -1.81 -0.72
N GLY A 257 -17.21 -2.66 -0.27
CA GLY A 257 -17.34 -4.13 -0.27
C GLY A 257 -17.30 -4.76 -1.66
N ARG A 258 -16.92 -4.02 -2.71
CA ARG A 258 -16.83 -4.48 -4.10
C ARG A 258 -15.38 -4.52 -4.58
N PHE A 259 -15.15 -5.23 -5.67
CA PHE A 259 -13.85 -5.23 -6.34
C PHE A 259 -13.93 -4.33 -7.59
N ASP A 260 -14.04 -3.02 -7.34
CA ASP A 260 -14.12 -1.97 -8.34
C ASP A 260 -13.30 -0.73 -7.90
N HIS A 261 -13.29 0.33 -8.70
CA HIS A 261 -12.52 1.55 -8.44
C HIS A 261 -13.27 2.61 -7.60
N ASP A 262 -14.47 2.30 -7.09
CA ASP A 262 -15.37 3.31 -6.49
C ASP A 262 -15.35 3.30 -4.95
N GLY A 263 -14.71 2.29 -4.32
CA GLY A 263 -14.68 2.10 -2.86
C GLY A 263 -13.69 2.96 -2.09
N GLU A 264 -13.27 4.10 -2.63
CA GLU A 264 -12.24 4.96 -2.03
C GLU A 264 -12.72 5.63 -0.73
N ARG A 265 -11.97 5.44 0.36
CA ARG A 265 -12.17 6.11 1.65
C ARG A 265 -11.60 7.53 1.64
N ARG A 266 -12.22 8.42 2.43
CA ARG A 266 -11.63 9.71 2.77
C ARG A 266 -10.54 9.53 3.80
N VAL A 267 -9.38 10.18 3.62
CA VAL A 267 -8.16 10.11 4.45
C VAL A 267 -7.67 11.50 4.79
N ALA A 268 -6.73 11.62 5.75
CA ALA A 268 -6.20 12.91 6.18
C ALA A 268 -5.02 13.41 5.33
N ASN A 269 -4.26 12.51 4.74
CA ASN A 269 -3.07 12.85 3.95
C ASN A 269 -2.80 11.82 2.85
N ALA A 270 -1.97 12.20 1.89
CA ALA A 270 -1.58 11.39 0.75
C ALA A 270 -0.16 11.78 0.29
N VAL A 271 0.61 10.81 -0.21
CA VAL A 271 1.82 11.06 -0.99
C VAL A 271 1.38 11.35 -2.42
N ILE A 272 1.83 12.46 -3.00
CA ILE A 272 1.50 12.90 -4.35
C ILE A 272 2.77 13.05 -5.20
N VAL A 273 2.64 12.76 -6.49
CA VAL A 273 3.70 12.88 -7.49
C VAL A 273 3.25 13.91 -8.52
N LEU A 274 4.03 14.96 -8.69
CA LEU A 274 3.79 16.09 -9.58
C LEU A 274 4.77 16.03 -10.77
N GLU A 275 4.35 16.56 -11.92
CA GLU A 275 5.23 16.79 -13.08
C GLU A 275 6.06 18.03 -12.89
#